data_d4e61592cccf689e2bf84b0ecb109746
#
_entry.id   d4e61592cccf689e2bf84b0ecb109746
#
_cell.length_a   1.000
_cell.length_b   1.000
_cell.length_c   1.000
_cell.angle_alpha   90.00
_cell.angle_beta   90.00
_cell.angle_gamma   90.00
#
_symmetry.space_group_name_H-M   'P 1'
#
loop_
_entity.id
_entity.type
_entity.pdbx_description
1 polymer ?
#
loop_
_entity_poly.entity_id
_entity_poly.type
_entity_poly.pdbx_seq_one_letter_code
_entity_poly.pdbx_strand_id
1 'polypeptide(L)'
;MDRFKQIETFVTVAARGSLSAAAQAEGVAPAIIGRRIDALEERLGVKLLVRTTRRITLTYEGSAFLEDCQRIIHDMQNAEASVSAGGVKASGHLRVSAPAGFGRRHVAPLVPAFTVAHPDVSISLDLSDRMVDLVNEGFDCAIRLGELPDSSLVSLRLGENRRVCVASPAYLARRPPPQTLADLAHHNCLALGGSANQQRGWVFQQGDKVVTIKVSGTMECSDGAVLHEWCLEGYGLAWRSWWEVGADIAAGSLVSVLDDHAAPPIGIHAVFPQRRHLPLRVRLFLDFLKHTYGNPAYWI
;
A
#
# COMPACT_ATOMS: atom_id res chain seq x y z
N MET A 1 -15.44 29.38 20.15
CA MET A 1 -15.35 27.90 20.23
C MET A 1 -14.10 27.44 19.51
N ASP A 2 -13.34 26.50 20.05
CA ASP A 2 -12.10 26.03 19.46
C ASP A 2 -12.36 25.37 18.10
N ARG A 3 -11.72 25.90 17.04
CA ARG A 3 -11.87 25.46 15.66
C ARG A 3 -11.35 24.06 15.44
N PHE A 4 -10.22 23.76 16.10
CA PHE A 4 -9.62 22.45 15.97
C PHE A 4 -10.50 21.37 16.59
N LYS A 5 -11.09 21.67 17.77
CA LYS A 5 -12.06 20.77 18.42
C LYS A 5 -13.34 20.55 17.61
N GLN A 6 -13.79 21.54 16.83
CA GLN A 6 -14.90 21.35 15.90
C GLN A 6 -14.56 20.34 14.80
N ILE A 7 -13.33 20.42 14.25
CA ILE A 7 -12.83 19.50 13.22
C ILE A 7 -12.73 18.08 13.79
N GLU A 8 -12.11 17.89 14.96
CA GLU A 8 -12.02 16.59 15.64
C GLU A 8 -13.41 15.98 15.86
N THR A 9 -14.35 16.79 16.38
CA THR A 9 -15.73 16.36 16.61
C THR A 9 -16.42 15.94 15.30
N PHE A 10 -16.21 16.68 14.21
CA PHE A 10 -16.76 16.32 12.90
C PHE A 10 -16.23 14.97 12.41
N VAL A 11 -14.92 14.74 12.48
CA VAL A 11 -14.28 13.45 12.11
C VAL A 11 -14.82 12.32 12.98
N THR A 12 -14.97 12.54 14.28
CA THR A 12 -15.54 11.54 15.21
C THR A 12 -16.99 11.20 14.87
N VAL A 13 -17.83 12.20 14.54
CA VAL A 13 -19.22 11.99 14.13
C VAL A 13 -19.30 11.23 12.81
N ALA A 14 -18.47 11.58 11.83
CA ALA A 14 -18.40 10.89 10.55
C ALA A 14 -18.03 9.41 10.71
N ALA A 15 -17.02 9.12 11.54
CA ALA A 15 -16.57 7.75 11.82
C ALA A 15 -17.61 6.91 12.60
N ARG A 16 -18.35 7.53 13.53
CA ARG A 16 -19.33 6.83 14.39
C ARG A 16 -20.72 6.76 13.80
N GLY A 17 -21.06 7.60 12.82
CA GLY A 17 -22.37 7.69 12.20
C GLY A 17 -23.50 8.16 13.14
N SER A 18 -23.16 8.67 14.34
CA SER A 18 -24.11 9.07 15.36
C SER A 18 -23.55 10.15 16.29
N LEU A 19 -24.36 11.20 16.59
CA LEU A 19 -23.98 12.22 17.57
C LEU A 19 -23.84 11.65 18.99
N SER A 20 -24.69 10.70 19.36
CA SER A 20 -24.64 10.07 20.69
C SER A 20 -23.40 9.20 20.85
N ALA A 21 -23.04 8.43 19.82
CA ALA A 21 -21.82 7.61 19.85
C ALA A 21 -20.55 8.48 19.86
N ALA A 22 -20.55 9.60 19.14
CA ALA A 22 -19.45 10.58 19.17
C ALA A 22 -19.35 11.24 20.56
N ALA A 23 -20.49 11.59 21.16
CA ALA A 23 -20.55 12.17 22.50
C ALA A 23 -19.96 11.23 23.57
N GLN A 24 -20.31 9.95 23.48
CA GLN A 24 -19.75 8.92 24.37
C GLN A 24 -18.22 8.80 24.18
N ALA A 25 -17.73 8.79 22.93
CA ALA A 25 -16.32 8.71 22.63
C ALA A 25 -15.53 9.94 23.12
N GLU A 26 -16.15 11.16 23.09
CA GLU A 26 -15.52 12.39 23.55
C GLU A 26 -15.78 12.70 25.04
N GLY A 27 -16.57 11.89 25.75
CA GLY A 27 -16.89 12.10 27.16
C GLY A 27 -17.74 13.35 27.44
N VAL A 28 -18.60 13.75 26.49
CA VAL A 28 -19.43 14.97 26.58
C VAL A 28 -20.92 14.66 26.33
N ALA A 29 -21.79 15.61 26.66
CA ALA A 29 -23.23 15.46 26.34
C ALA A 29 -23.48 15.59 24.82
N PRO A 30 -24.44 14.82 24.23
CA PRO A 30 -24.77 14.88 22.81
C PRO A 30 -25.10 16.28 22.28
N ALA A 31 -25.71 17.14 23.10
CA ALA A 31 -26.01 18.52 22.76
C ALA A 31 -24.75 19.37 22.50
N ILE A 32 -23.60 19.00 23.11
CA ILE A 32 -22.32 19.70 22.88
C ILE A 32 -21.79 19.34 21.50
N ILE A 33 -21.87 18.07 21.13
CA ILE A 33 -21.50 17.59 19.78
C ILE A 33 -22.33 18.30 18.72
N GLY A 34 -23.68 18.31 18.91
CA GLY A 34 -24.58 19.02 17.99
C GLY A 34 -24.19 20.48 17.79
N ARG A 35 -23.99 21.23 18.89
CA ARG A 35 -23.58 22.65 18.82
C ARG A 35 -22.22 22.86 18.12
N ARG A 36 -21.26 21.94 18.30
CA ARG A 36 -19.94 22.04 17.62
C ARG A 36 -20.07 21.84 16.12
N ILE A 37 -20.89 20.88 15.69
CA ILE A 37 -21.17 20.63 14.27
C ILE A 37 -21.95 21.80 13.67
N ASP A 38 -22.99 22.28 14.34
CA ASP A 38 -23.79 23.41 13.84
C ASP A 38 -22.92 24.67 13.67
N ALA A 39 -22.06 24.98 14.65
CA ALA A 39 -21.13 26.10 14.56
C ALA A 39 -20.04 25.90 13.47
N LEU A 40 -19.64 24.67 13.18
CA LEU A 40 -18.74 24.34 12.08
C LEU A 40 -19.43 24.60 10.73
N GLU A 41 -20.63 24.06 10.53
CA GLU A 41 -21.43 24.21 9.31
C GLU A 41 -21.79 25.69 9.07
N GLU A 42 -22.19 26.41 10.10
CA GLU A 42 -22.48 27.84 10.04
C GLU A 42 -21.26 28.66 9.59
N ARG A 43 -20.10 28.37 10.17
CA ARG A 43 -18.84 29.03 9.81
C ARG A 43 -18.41 28.77 8.36
N LEU A 44 -18.67 27.57 7.85
CA LEU A 44 -18.32 27.18 6.48
C LEU A 44 -19.39 27.59 5.47
N GLY A 45 -20.61 27.88 5.93
CA GLY A 45 -21.74 28.25 5.08
C GLY A 45 -22.33 27.07 4.31
N VAL A 46 -21.97 25.83 4.66
CA VAL A 46 -22.43 24.60 4.00
C VAL A 46 -22.80 23.52 5.01
N LYS A 47 -23.70 22.62 4.61
CA LYS A 47 -24.01 21.43 5.38
C LYS A 47 -23.01 20.32 5.08
N LEU A 48 -22.41 19.75 6.13
CA LEU A 48 -21.48 18.64 6.03
C LEU A 48 -22.16 17.29 6.30
N LEU A 49 -23.27 17.32 7.05
CA LEU A 49 -24.02 16.14 7.47
C LEU A 49 -25.49 16.22 7.09
N VAL A 50 -26.03 15.14 6.54
CA VAL A 50 -27.47 14.91 6.42
C VAL A 50 -27.90 14.12 7.64
N ARG A 51 -28.79 14.73 8.46
CA ARG A 51 -29.28 14.13 9.70
C ARG A 51 -30.71 13.64 9.48
N THR A 52 -30.90 12.35 9.63
CA THR A 52 -32.24 11.74 9.70
C THR A 52 -32.45 11.19 11.11
N THR A 53 -33.69 10.84 11.44
CA THR A 53 -34.00 10.23 12.74
C THR A 53 -33.34 8.88 12.97
N ARG A 54 -32.83 8.23 11.92
CA ARG A 54 -32.22 6.89 11.98
C ARG A 54 -30.72 6.86 11.68
N ARG A 55 -30.20 7.83 10.94
CA ARG A 55 -28.81 7.80 10.45
C ARG A 55 -28.28 9.20 10.18
N ILE A 56 -26.96 9.34 10.35
CA ILE A 56 -26.18 10.49 9.90
C ILE A 56 -25.33 10.03 8.72
N THR A 57 -25.38 10.79 7.61
CA THR A 57 -24.54 10.56 6.43
C THR A 57 -23.84 11.86 6.04
N LEU A 58 -22.73 11.75 5.36
CA LEU A 58 -22.00 12.91 4.82
C LEU A 58 -22.74 13.48 3.60
N THR A 59 -22.67 14.79 3.42
CA THR A 59 -22.94 15.45 2.14
C THR A 59 -21.75 15.25 1.20
N TYR A 60 -21.85 15.71 -0.04
CA TYR A 60 -20.70 15.74 -0.96
C TYR A 60 -19.58 16.62 -0.40
N GLU A 61 -19.91 17.82 0.06
CA GLU A 61 -18.99 18.75 0.72
C GLU A 61 -18.41 18.17 2.01
N GLY A 62 -19.25 17.45 2.78
CA GLY A 62 -18.84 16.77 4.00
C GLY A 62 -17.81 15.67 3.73
N SER A 63 -17.95 14.92 2.63
CA SER A 63 -17.00 13.88 2.26
C SER A 63 -15.63 14.47 1.88
N ALA A 64 -15.63 15.49 1.03
CA ALA A 64 -14.39 16.19 0.64
C ALA A 64 -13.72 16.84 1.86
N PHE A 65 -14.49 17.53 2.71
CA PHE A 65 -13.97 18.18 3.91
C PHE A 65 -13.46 17.18 4.96
N LEU A 66 -14.03 15.96 5.02
CA LEU A 66 -13.56 14.91 5.93
C LEU A 66 -12.12 14.48 5.65
N GLU A 67 -11.77 14.31 4.39
CA GLU A 67 -10.41 13.96 3.96
C GLU A 67 -9.40 15.02 4.39
N ASP A 68 -9.73 16.30 4.17
CA ASP A 68 -8.89 17.43 4.61
C ASP A 68 -8.78 17.51 6.13
N CYS A 69 -9.88 17.31 6.86
CA CYS A 69 -9.87 17.30 8.34
C CYS A 69 -8.99 16.20 8.90
N GLN A 70 -9.07 14.99 8.35
CA GLN A 70 -8.25 13.87 8.79
C GLN A 70 -6.75 14.16 8.56
N ARG A 71 -6.40 14.77 7.43
CA ARG A 71 -5.04 15.18 7.12
C ARG A 71 -4.53 16.25 8.09
N ILE A 72 -5.32 17.30 8.36
CA ILE A 72 -4.96 18.38 9.28
C ILE A 72 -4.74 17.87 10.72
N ILE A 73 -5.65 16.99 11.21
CA ILE A 73 -5.50 16.37 12.54
C ILE A 73 -4.20 15.55 12.60
N HIS A 74 -3.95 14.76 11.56
CA HIS A 74 -2.73 13.95 11.45
C HIS A 74 -1.46 14.82 11.45
N ASP A 75 -1.43 15.91 10.66
CA ASP A 75 -0.28 16.82 10.61
C ASP A 75 -0.06 17.55 11.95
N MET A 76 -1.12 17.92 12.65
CA MET A 76 -1.02 18.51 13.99
C MET A 76 -0.43 17.52 15.00
N GLN A 77 -0.95 16.29 15.03
CA GLN A 77 -0.41 15.22 15.87
C GLN A 77 1.06 14.93 15.56
N ASN A 78 1.45 14.96 14.28
CA ASN A 78 2.83 14.82 13.85
C ASN A 78 3.72 15.95 14.37
N ALA A 79 3.25 17.21 14.29
CA ALA A 79 3.97 18.36 14.78
C ALA A 79 4.17 18.30 16.29
N GLU A 80 3.12 17.96 17.05
CA GLU A 80 3.17 17.77 18.49
C GLU A 80 4.11 16.63 18.90
N ALA A 81 4.03 15.48 18.24
CA ALA A 81 4.91 14.34 18.48
C ALA A 81 6.39 14.67 18.19
N SER A 82 6.66 15.55 17.23
CA SER A 82 8.04 15.93 16.87
C SER A 82 8.74 16.79 17.93
N VAL A 83 7.99 17.53 18.73
CA VAL A 83 8.50 18.40 19.80
C VAL A 83 8.31 17.83 21.20
N SER A 84 7.36 16.91 21.36
CA SER A 84 7.11 16.21 22.62
C SER A 84 8.22 15.20 22.92
N ALA A 85 8.68 15.16 24.14
CA ALA A 85 9.62 14.16 24.68
C ALA A 85 11.02 14.13 24.04
N GLY A 86 11.49 15.20 23.40
CA GLY A 86 12.86 15.25 22.83
C GLY A 86 13.16 14.11 21.84
N GLY A 87 12.15 13.54 21.19
CA GLY A 87 12.31 12.45 20.23
C GLY A 87 12.66 11.07 20.83
N VAL A 88 12.46 10.88 22.13
CA VAL A 88 12.89 9.64 22.83
C VAL A 88 11.91 8.47 22.65
N LYS A 89 10.60 8.73 22.49
CA LYS A 89 9.59 7.68 22.37
C LYS A 89 8.73 7.88 21.13
N ALA A 90 8.61 6.81 20.32
CA ALA A 90 7.73 6.85 19.17
C ALA A 90 6.26 6.78 19.61
N SER A 91 5.42 7.66 19.06
CA SER A 91 3.98 7.70 19.35
C SER A 91 3.19 8.24 18.17
N GLY A 92 1.87 8.04 18.20
CA GLY A 92 0.93 8.55 17.22
C GLY A 92 0.56 7.53 16.13
N HIS A 93 -0.15 8.01 15.10
CA HIS A 93 -0.68 7.16 14.04
C HIS A 93 0.24 7.14 12.82
N LEU A 94 0.54 5.95 12.29
CA LEU A 94 1.37 5.71 11.11
C LEU A 94 0.50 5.18 9.98
N ARG A 95 0.42 5.92 8.86
CA ARG A 95 -0.31 5.50 7.66
C ARG A 95 0.66 5.04 6.58
N VAL A 96 0.55 3.78 6.20
CA VAL A 96 1.45 3.13 5.24
C VAL A 96 0.66 2.62 4.05
N SER A 97 1.08 2.96 2.83
CA SER A 97 0.58 2.33 1.61
C SER A 97 1.58 1.27 1.11
N ALA A 98 1.08 0.15 0.61
CA ALA A 98 1.92 -0.88 0.00
C ALA A 98 1.16 -1.61 -1.13
N PRO A 99 1.86 -2.19 -2.13
CA PRO A 99 1.22 -3.03 -3.12
C PRO A 99 0.47 -4.19 -2.46
N ALA A 100 -0.72 -4.50 -2.95
CA ALA A 100 -1.66 -5.41 -2.28
C ALA A 100 -1.03 -6.76 -1.91
N GLY A 101 -0.40 -7.43 -2.88
CA GLY A 101 0.24 -8.73 -2.68
C GLY A 101 1.45 -8.67 -1.74
N PHE A 102 2.37 -7.73 -1.98
CA PHE A 102 3.56 -7.55 -1.16
C PHE A 102 3.21 -7.09 0.25
N GLY A 103 2.31 -6.13 0.37
CA GLY A 103 1.87 -5.62 1.65
C GLY A 103 1.23 -6.68 2.54
N ARG A 104 0.38 -7.54 1.97
CA ARG A 104 -0.26 -8.66 2.68
C ARG A 104 0.76 -9.68 3.18
N ARG A 105 1.78 -10.01 2.37
CA ARG A 105 2.74 -11.09 2.67
C ARG A 105 3.96 -10.62 3.45
N HIS A 106 4.40 -9.38 3.26
CA HIS A 106 5.69 -8.90 3.79
C HIS A 106 5.61 -7.65 4.65
N VAL A 107 4.52 -6.88 4.63
CA VAL A 107 4.37 -5.71 5.51
C VAL A 107 3.42 -6.03 6.67
N ALA A 108 2.22 -6.53 6.38
CA ALA A 108 1.20 -6.80 7.40
C ALA A 108 1.65 -7.75 8.50
N PRO A 109 2.38 -8.87 8.22
CA PRO A 109 2.86 -9.78 9.27
C PRO A 109 3.89 -9.15 10.22
N LEU A 110 4.56 -8.07 9.81
CA LEU A 110 5.56 -7.38 10.61
C LEU A 110 4.95 -6.33 11.57
N VAL A 111 3.72 -5.87 11.28
CA VAL A 111 3.04 -4.84 12.07
C VAL A 111 2.86 -5.25 13.54
N PRO A 112 2.40 -6.48 13.88
CA PRO A 112 2.24 -6.87 15.27
C PRO A 112 3.53 -6.79 16.09
N ALA A 113 4.65 -7.24 15.55
CA ALA A 113 5.94 -7.19 16.23
C ALA A 113 6.38 -5.71 16.45
N PHE A 114 6.17 -4.85 15.47
CA PHE A 114 6.49 -3.43 15.60
C PHE A 114 5.61 -2.72 16.64
N THR A 115 4.29 -2.98 16.65
CA THR A 115 3.38 -2.35 17.62
C THR A 115 3.59 -2.85 19.06
N VAL A 116 4.02 -4.10 19.25
CA VAL A 116 4.45 -4.60 20.57
C VAL A 116 5.69 -3.87 21.07
N ALA A 117 6.66 -3.62 20.19
CA ALA A 117 7.87 -2.86 20.54
C ALA A 117 7.60 -1.35 20.75
N HIS A 118 6.55 -0.82 20.13
CA HIS A 118 6.18 0.60 20.17
C HIS A 118 4.68 0.76 20.49
N PRO A 119 4.24 0.52 21.75
CA PRO A 119 2.82 0.43 22.13
C PRO A 119 2.04 1.73 21.98
N ASP A 120 2.73 2.88 21.90
CA ASP A 120 2.08 4.18 21.66
C ASP A 120 1.95 4.52 20.16
N VAL A 121 2.34 3.59 19.27
CA VAL A 121 2.18 3.73 17.83
C VAL A 121 1.01 2.87 17.35
N SER A 122 0.06 3.48 16.64
CA SER A 122 -0.96 2.76 15.87
C SER A 122 -0.63 2.80 14.39
N ILE A 123 -0.98 1.74 13.65
CA ILE A 123 -0.67 1.62 12.21
C ILE A 123 -1.94 1.35 11.40
N SER A 124 -2.11 2.08 10.30
CA SER A 124 -3.06 1.75 9.23
C SER A 124 -2.32 1.38 7.97
N LEU A 125 -2.67 0.24 7.39
CA LEU A 125 -2.17 -0.22 6.10
C LEU A 125 -3.22 -0.02 5.02
N ASP A 126 -2.86 0.67 3.94
CA ASP A 126 -3.59 0.69 2.68
C ASP A 126 -2.87 -0.24 1.70
N LEU A 127 -3.50 -1.37 1.38
CA LEU A 127 -2.94 -2.41 0.51
C LEU A 127 -3.58 -2.30 -0.86
N SER A 128 -2.96 -1.52 -1.74
CA SER A 128 -3.46 -1.21 -3.07
C SER A 128 -2.32 -1.03 -4.07
N ASP A 129 -2.53 -1.54 -5.29
CA ASP A 129 -1.57 -1.38 -6.40
C ASP A 129 -1.72 -0.02 -7.13
N ARG A 130 -2.67 0.83 -6.71
CA ARG A 130 -2.77 2.20 -7.22
C ARG A 130 -1.59 3.07 -6.76
N MET A 131 -1.22 4.01 -7.62
CA MET A 131 -0.29 5.08 -7.21
C MET A 131 -1.05 6.06 -6.31
N VAL A 132 -0.59 6.21 -5.07
CA VAL A 132 -1.17 7.15 -4.09
C VAL A 132 -0.38 8.46 -4.09
N ASP A 133 -1.06 9.58 -3.93
CA ASP A 133 -0.44 10.85 -3.59
C ASP A 133 -0.22 10.91 -2.08
N LEU A 134 1.03 10.64 -1.65
CA LEU A 134 1.36 10.53 -0.23
C LEU A 134 1.02 11.79 0.55
N VAL A 135 1.22 12.97 -0.04
CA VAL A 135 1.01 14.24 0.64
C VAL A 135 -0.47 14.55 0.74
N ASN A 136 -1.18 14.50 -0.38
CA ASN A 136 -2.59 14.88 -0.43
C ASN A 136 -3.49 13.85 0.26
N GLU A 137 -3.13 12.56 0.22
CA GLU A 137 -3.89 11.50 0.88
C GLU A 137 -3.44 11.24 2.34
N GLY A 138 -2.42 11.97 2.82
CA GLY A 138 -1.96 11.91 4.22
C GLY A 138 -1.29 10.60 4.60
N PHE A 139 -0.55 9.97 3.69
CA PHE A 139 0.31 8.83 4.02
C PHE A 139 1.65 9.30 4.58
N ASP A 140 2.17 8.62 5.58
CA ASP A 140 3.51 8.88 6.12
C ASP A 140 4.59 8.27 5.22
N CYS A 141 4.34 7.09 4.68
CA CYS A 141 5.23 6.44 3.71
C CYS A 141 4.46 5.43 2.83
N ALA A 142 5.08 5.06 1.72
CA ALA A 142 4.62 3.94 0.91
C ALA A 142 5.77 2.99 0.57
N ILE A 143 5.46 1.70 0.51
CA ILE A 143 6.35 0.70 -0.05
C ILE A 143 6.09 0.58 -1.54
N ARG A 144 7.14 0.53 -2.35
CA ARG A 144 7.05 0.41 -3.81
C ARG A 144 8.12 -0.54 -4.33
N LEU A 145 7.80 -1.26 -5.41
CA LEU A 145 8.68 -2.20 -6.06
C LEU A 145 9.01 -1.70 -7.47
N GLY A 146 10.28 -1.73 -7.83
CA GLY A 146 10.76 -1.32 -9.15
C GLY A 146 11.24 0.12 -9.23
N GLU A 147 11.24 0.65 -10.45
CA GLU A 147 11.66 2.01 -10.71
C GLU A 147 10.66 3.02 -10.14
N LEU A 148 11.18 4.03 -9.52
CA LEU A 148 10.40 5.14 -8.98
C LEU A 148 10.41 6.28 -10.01
N PRO A 149 9.26 6.88 -10.33
CA PRO A 149 9.24 8.09 -11.15
C PRO A 149 9.92 9.25 -10.41
N ASP A 150 10.50 10.17 -11.17
CA ASP A 150 11.04 11.41 -10.61
C ASP A 150 9.97 12.15 -9.81
N SER A 151 10.28 12.44 -8.57
CA SER A 151 9.35 13.09 -7.64
C SER A 151 10.11 13.83 -6.55
N SER A 152 9.41 14.71 -5.82
CA SER A 152 9.94 15.37 -4.62
C SER A 152 9.99 14.45 -3.38
N LEU A 153 9.71 13.16 -3.54
CA LEU A 153 9.73 12.20 -2.45
C LEU A 153 11.16 11.70 -2.18
N VAL A 154 11.43 11.38 -0.93
CA VAL A 154 12.66 10.68 -0.54
C VAL A 154 12.46 9.20 -0.72
N SER A 155 13.45 8.52 -1.27
CA SER A 155 13.47 7.07 -1.44
C SER A 155 14.52 6.43 -0.55
N LEU A 156 14.13 5.40 0.19
CA LEU A 156 15.02 4.53 0.96
C LEU A 156 14.92 3.10 0.40
N ARG A 157 16.05 2.56 -0.08
CA ARG A 157 16.09 1.15 -0.52
C ARG A 157 16.02 0.24 0.71
N LEU A 158 15.06 -0.68 0.68
CA LEU A 158 14.81 -1.67 1.75
C LEU A 158 15.36 -3.06 1.40
N GLY A 159 15.40 -3.40 0.11
CA GLY A 159 15.81 -4.71 -0.37
C GLY A 159 15.74 -4.82 -1.88
N GLU A 160 15.78 -6.07 -2.36
CA GLU A 160 15.71 -6.41 -3.77
C GLU A 160 14.57 -7.38 -4.06
N ASN A 161 14.01 -7.26 -5.24
CA ASN A 161 12.99 -8.16 -5.77
C ASN A 161 13.45 -8.72 -7.12
N ARG A 162 13.55 -10.03 -7.23
CA ARG A 162 13.77 -10.73 -8.49
C ARG A 162 12.43 -11.11 -9.10
N ARG A 163 12.28 -10.90 -10.41
CA ARG A 163 11.12 -11.36 -11.17
C ARG A 163 11.49 -12.59 -11.97
N VAL A 164 10.58 -13.54 -12.06
CA VAL A 164 10.76 -14.81 -12.77
C VAL A 164 9.53 -15.10 -13.63
N CYS A 165 9.76 -15.76 -14.77
CA CYS A 165 8.70 -16.32 -15.59
C CYS A 165 8.44 -17.75 -15.09
N VAL A 166 7.18 -18.09 -14.81
CA VAL A 166 6.82 -19.39 -14.24
C VAL A 166 5.63 -20.01 -14.96
N ALA A 167 5.55 -21.32 -14.88
CA ALA A 167 4.40 -22.11 -15.29
C ALA A 167 4.23 -23.33 -14.38
N SER A 168 3.01 -23.88 -14.30
CA SER A 168 2.83 -25.18 -13.64
C SER A 168 3.27 -26.32 -14.55
N PRO A 169 3.70 -27.48 -13.99
CA PRO A 169 3.99 -28.69 -14.76
C PRO A 169 2.81 -29.12 -15.65
N ALA A 170 1.59 -28.93 -15.17
CA ALA A 170 0.37 -29.26 -15.92
C ALA A 170 0.21 -28.42 -17.20
N TYR A 171 0.62 -27.15 -17.18
CA TYR A 171 0.66 -26.33 -18.38
C TYR A 171 1.76 -26.78 -19.34
N LEU A 172 2.97 -27.03 -18.83
CA LEU A 172 4.12 -27.42 -19.63
C LEU A 172 3.98 -28.81 -20.25
N ALA A 173 3.19 -29.71 -19.66
CA ALA A 173 2.83 -30.99 -20.24
C ALA A 173 1.98 -30.88 -21.52
N ARG A 174 1.22 -29.79 -21.66
CA ARG A 174 0.41 -29.53 -22.86
C ARG A 174 1.09 -28.61 -23.87
N ARG A 175 2.05 -27.81 -23.41
CA ARG A 175 2.82 -26.86 -24.22
C ARG A 175 4.28 -26.89 -23.77
N PRO A 176 5.23 -27.27 -24.63
CA PRO A 176 6.65 -27.26 -24.28
C PRO A 176 7.11 -25.91 -23.70
N PRO A 177 8.06 -25.88 -22.77
CA PRO A 177 8.53 -24.62 -22.18
C PRO A 177 9.15 -23.72 -23.25
N PRO A 178 8.93 -22.40 -23.18
CA PRO A 178 9.57 -21.45 -24.08
C PRO A 178 11.09 -21.50 -23.90
N GLN A 179 11.82 -21.53 -25.02
CA GLN A 179 13.30 -21.53 -25.03
C GLN A 179 13.85 -20.14 -25.33
N THR A 180 13.09 -19.32 -26.02
CA THR A 180 13.43 -17.96 -26.40
C THR A 180 12.33 -16.98 -26.03
N LEU A 181 12.67 -15.69 -25.96
CA LEU A 181 11.67 -14.64 -25.71
C LEU A 181 10.61 -14.56 -26.80
N ALA A 182 10.93 -14.96 -28.05
CA ALA A 182 9.97 -14.99 -29.15
C ALA A 182 8.88 -16.05 -28.96
N ASP A 183 9.18 -17.13 -28.24
CA ASP A 183 8.22 -18.21 -28.01
C ASP A 183 7.03 -17.75 -27.13
N LEU A 184 7.20 -16.68 -26.35
CA LEU A 184 6.12 -16.09 -25.56
C LEU A 184 4.89 -15.72 -26.41
N ALA A 185 5.07 -15.41 -27.69
CA ALA A 185 3.98 -15.14 -28.62
C ALA A 185 3.06 -16.35 -28.87
N HIS A 186 3.56 -17.55 -28.58
CA HIS A 186 2.84 -18.82 -28.76
C HIS A 186 2.26 -19.38 -27.46
N HIS A 187 2.46 -18.67 -26.35
CA HIS A 187 1.97 -19.06 -25.04
C HIS A 187 0.79 -18.19 -24.58
N ASN A 188 -0.04 -18.76 -23.71
CA ASN A 188 -1.04 -17.98 -22.98
C ASN A 188 -0.33 -17.28 -21.80
N CYS A 189 -0.11 -15.99 -21.92
CA CYS A 189 0.56 -15.19 -20.90
C CYS A 189 -0.48 -14.50 -20.00
N LEU A 190 -0.46 -14.83 -18.72
CA LEU A 190 -1.36 -14.27 -17.72
C LEU A 190 -0.88 -12.85 -17.36
N ALA A 191 -1.56 -11.84 -17.89
CA ALA A 191 -1.13 -10.46 -17.80
C ALA A 191 -1.70 -9.76 -16.56
N LEU A 192 -0.87 -8.97 -15.88
CA LEU A 192 -1.33 -8.06 -14.82
C LEU A 192 -1.97 -6.83 -15.49
N GLY A 193 -3.30 -6.75 -15.43
CA GLY A 193 -4.10 -5.66 -15.98
C GLY A 193 -4.33 -4.53 -14.98
N GLY A 194 -4.90 -3.41 -15.43
CA GLY A 194 -5.53 -2.39 -14.57
C GLY A 194 -4.89 -1.02 -14.49
N SER A 195 -3.63 -0.79 -14.79
CA SER A 195 -3.07 0.56 -14.91
C SER A 195 -2.16 0.73 -16.12
N ALA A 196 -2.10 1.95 -16.65
CA ALA A 196 -1.26 2.28 -17.81
C ALA A 196 0.23 1.92 -17.62
N ASN A 197 0.68 1.85 -16.37
CA ASN A 197 2.06 1.45 -16.03
C ASN A 197 2.26 -0.08 -16.03
N GLN A 198 1.19 -0.88 -15.86
CA GLN A 198 1.26 -2.33 -15.80
C GLN A 198 1.15 -2.98 -17.19
N GLN A 199 0.64 -2.25 -18.19
CA GLN A 199 0.59 -2.69 -19.59
C GLN A 199 1.95 -2.65 -20.32
N ARG A 200 3.05 -2.32 -19.63
CA ARG A 200 4.38 -2.19 -20.25
C ARG A 200 5.01 -3.50 -20.72
N GLY A 201 4.40 -4.64 -20.43
CA GLY A 201 4.92 -5.94 -20.82
C GLY A 201 5.84 -6.57 -19.77
N TRP A 202 6.41 -7.70 -20.10
CA TRP A 202 7.34 -8.43 -19.25
C TRP A 202 8.77 -8.03 -19.56
N VAL A 203 9.58 -7.81 -18.53
CA VAL A 203 10.95 -7.32 -18.66
C VAL A 203 11.93 -8.47 -18.56
N PHE A 204 12.82 -8.56 -19.53
CA PHE A 204 13.84 -9.61 -19.63
C PHE A 204 15.22 -9.03 -19.96
N GLN A 205 16.24 -9.86 -19.79
CA GLN A 205 17.60 -9.60 -20.26
C GLN A 205 17.81 -10.33 -21.60
N GLN A 206 18.33 -9.62 -22.60
CA GLN A 206 18.73 -10.20 -23.88
C GLN A 206 20.15 -9.72 -24.24
N GLY A 207 21.15 -10.58 -24.02
CA GLY A 207 22.54 -10.16 -24.03
C GLY A 207 22.76 -9.06 -22.97
N ASP A 208 23.39 -7.95 -23.38
CA ASP A 208 23.67 -6.81 -22.47
C ASP A 208 22.48 -5.82 -22.33
N LYS A 209 21.35 -6.11 -22.94
CA LYS A 209 20.21 -5.18 -22.97
C LYS A 209 19.02 -5.69 -22.18
N VAL A 210 18.42 -4.80 -21.41
CA VAL A 210 17.09 -5.02 -20.82
C VAL A 210 16.04 -4.71 -21.88
N VAL A 211 15.16 -5.67 -22.14
CA VAL A 211 14.11 -5.57 -23.15
C VAL A 211 12.73 -5.78 -22.52
N THR A 212 11.74 -5.10 -23.05
CA THR A 212 10.34 -5.29 -22.64
C THR A 212 9.60 -6.02 -23.73
N ILE A 213 9.10 -7.21 -23.42
CA ILE A 213 8.33 -8.05 -24.34
C ILE A 213 6.85 -7.84 -24.08
N LYS A 214 6.15 -7.36 -25.11
CA LYS A 214 4.69 -7.28 -25.07
C LYS A 214 4.13 -8.69 -25.18
N VAL A 215 3.44 -9.14 -24.14
CA VAL A 215 2.81 -10.46 -24.09
C VAL A 215 1.32 -10.37 -24.34
N SER A 216 0.71 -11.49 -24.71
CA SER A 216 -0.72 -11.61 -24.90
C SER A 216 -1.24 -12.92 -24.31
N GLY A 217 -2.50 -12.93 -23.93
CA GLY A 217 -3.17 -14.11 -23.39
C GLY A 217 -4.66 -13.89 -23.30
N THR A 218 -5.36 -14.92 -22.88
CA THR A 218 -6.84 -14.92 -22.78
C THR A 218 -7.35 -14.43 -21.44
N MET A 219 -6.44 -14.21 -20.46
CA MET A 219 -6.80 -13.88 -19.09
C MET A 219 -5.88 -12.79 -18.56
N GLU A 220 -6.49 -11.77 -17.97
CA GLU A 220 -5.79 -10.69 -17.26
C GLU A 220 -6.53 -10.39 -15.94
N CYS A 221 -5.81 -9.93 -14.94
CA CYS A 221 -6.37 -9.50 -13.67
C CYS A 221 -5.54 -8.38 -13.07
N SER A 222 -6.18 -7.45 -12.35
CA SER A 222 -5.49 -6.40 -11.59
C SER A 222 -4.90 -6.90 -10.26
N ASP A 223 -5.29 -8.09 -9.81
CA ASP A 223 -4.74 -8.74 -8.62
C ASP A 223 -3.73 -9.83 -9.00
N GLY A 224 -2.49 -9.65 -8.53
CA GLY A 224 -1.43 -10.60 -8.77
C GLY A 224 -1.63 -11.98 -8.15
N ALA A 225 -2.35 -12.08 -7.03
CA ALA A 225 -2.63 -13.36 -6.39
C ALA A 225 -3.53 -14.24 -7.27
N VAL A 226 -4.50 -13.64 -7.93
CA VAL A 226 -5.37 -14.36 -8.90
C VAL A 226 -4.54 -14.90 -10.07
N LEU A 227 -3.59 -14.10 -10.60
CA LEU A 227 -2.71 -14.58 -11.67
C LEU A 227 -1.81 -15.73 -11.22
N HIS A 228 -1.38 -15.71 -9.96
CA HIS A 228 -0.59 -16.78 -9.36
C HIS A 228 -1.42 -18.08 -9.27
N GLU A 229 -2.65 -18.01 -8.78
CA GLU A 229 -3.57 -19.15 -8.71
C GLU A 229 -3.84 -19.74 -10.09
N TRP A 230 -4.16 -18.90 -11.07
CA TRP A 230 -4.37 -19.36 -12.46
C TRP A 230 -3.12 -20.02 -13.06
N CYS A 231 -1.92 -19.54 -12.68
CA CYS A 231 -0.69 -20.17 -13.13
C CYS A 231 -0.51 -21.56 -12.50
N LEU A 232 -0.79 -21.72 -11.20
CA LEU A 232 -0.78 -23.01 -10.50
C LEU A 232 -1.76 -24.01 -11.12
N GLU A 233 -2.95 -23.55 -11.49
CA GLU A 233 -3.99 -24.36 -12.14
C GLU A 233 -3.68 -24.69 -13.61
N GLY A 234 -2.59 -24.12 -14.16
CA GLY A 234 -2.12 -24.48 -15.50
C GLY A 234 -2.78 -23.73 -16.66
N TYR A 235 -3.29 -22.52 -16.41
CA TYR A 235 -3.89 -21.72 -17.47
C TYR A 235 -2.87 -20.98 -18.34
N GLY A 236 -1.62 -20.78 -17.86
CA GLY A 236 -0.63 -20.07 -18.68
C GLY A 236 0.71 -19.86 -18.00
N LEU A 237 1.54 -19.05 -18.66
CA LEU A 237 2.77 -18.50 -18.10
C LEU A 237 2.42 -17.26 -17.28
N ALA A 238 3.16 -17.02 -16.19
CA ALA A 238 3.05 -15.80 -15.40
C ALA A 238 4.44 -15.22 -15.11
N TRP A 239 4.55 -13.89 -15.13
CA TRP A 239 5.78 -13.18 -14.76
C TRP A 239 5.62 -12.59 -13.38
N ARG A 240 6.19 -13.26 -12.36
CA ARG A 240 5.91 -13.02 -10.95
C ARG A 240 7.17 -12.67 -10.16
N SER A 241 6.98 -12.12 -8.98
CA SER A 241 8.05 -11.85 -8.03
C SER A 241 8.50 -13.13 -7.32
N TRP A 242 9.80 -13.29 -7.14
CA TRP A 242 10.36 -14.47 -6.46
C TRP A 242 9.76 -14.67 -5.06
N TRP A 243 9.60 -13.60 -4.29
CA TRP A 243 8.99 -13.67 -2.96
C TRP A 243 7.57 -14.25 -2.95
N GLU A 244 6.90 -14.23 -4.09
CA GLU A 244 5.53 -14.75 -4.23
C GLU A 244 5.53 -16.24 -4.63
N VAL A 245 6.38 -16.63 -5.57
CA VAL A 245 6.35 -17.96 -6.20
C VAL A 245 7.50 -18.88 -5.77
N GLY A 246 8.46 -18.40 -4.99
CA GLY A 246 9.65 -19.18 -4.64
C GLY A 246 9.32 -20.46 -3.86
N ALA A 247 8.33 -20.43 -2.97
CA ALA A 247 7.87 -21.60 -2.25
C ALA A 247 7.24 -22.67 -3.18
N ASP A 248 6.47 -22.21 -4.19
CA ASP A 248 5.84 -23.11 -5.15
C ASP A 248 6.86 -23.72 -6.11
N ILE A 249 7.92 -22.98 -6.46
CA ILE A 249 9.04 -23.51 -7.24
C ILE A 249 9.79 -24.57 -6.42
N ALA A 250 10.05 -24.30 -5.15
CA ALA A 250 10.71 -25.26 -4.25
C ALA A 250 9.85 -26.52 -4.04
N ALA A 251 8.54 -26.41 -4.00
CA ALA A 251 7.58 -27.51 -3.89
C ALA A 251 7.34 -28.25 -5.21
N GLY A 252 7.84 -27.71 -6.35
CA GLY A 252 7.62 -28.29 -7.68
C GLY A 252 6.22 -28.03 -8.27
N SER A 253 5.37 -27.23 -7.62
CA SER A 253 4.06 -26.81 -8.14
C SER A 253 4.18 -25.79 -9.26
N LEU A 254 5.27 -25.02 -9.27
CA LEU A 254 5.67 -24.16 -10.38
C LEU A 254 7.09 -24.50 -10.85
N VAL A 255 7.35 -24.22 -12.11
CA VAL A 255 8.67 -24.36 -12.74
C VAL A 255 9.04 -22.99 -13.31
N SER A 256 10.26 -22.52 -13.05
CA SER A 256 10.78 -21.34 -13.73
C SER A 256 11.16 -21.66 -15.17
N VAL A 257 10.92 -20.72 -16.06
CA VAL A 257 11.26 -20.80 -17.46
C VAL A 257 11.94 -19.51 -17.91
N LEU A 258 12.75 -19.56 -18.95
CA LEU A 258 13.51 -18.41 -19.48
C LEU A 258 14.48 -17.81 -18.44
N ASP A 259 15.05 -18.62 -17.56
CA ASP A 259 15.95 -18.15 -16.50
C ASP A 259 17.22 -17.47 -17.05
N ASP A 260 17.72 -17.93 -18.21
CA ASP A 260 18.84 -17.30 -18.94
C ASP A 260 18.51 -15.88 -19.43
N HIS A 261 17.23 -15.53 -19.42
CA HIS A 261 16.72 -14.22 -19.78
C HIS A 261 16.21 -13.40 -18.58
N ALA A 262 16.50 -13.85 -17.36
CA ALA A 262 16.06 -13.15 -16.17
C ALA A 262 16.59 -11.70 -16.13
N ALA A 263 15.68 -10.73 -15.96
CA ALA A 263 16.08 -9.34 -15.81
C ALA A 263 16.82 -9.11 -14.47
N PRO A 264 17.67 -8.08 -14.38
CA PRO A 264 18.30 -7.71 -13.12
C PRO A 264 17.27 -7.47 -12.00
N PRO A 265 17.63 -7.75 -10.74
CA PRO A 265 16.74 -7.46 -9.61
C PRO A 265 16.36 -5.98 -9.55
N ILE A 266 15.10 -5.71 -9.21
CA ILE A 266 14.58 -4.37 -8.98
C ILE A 266 14.53 -4.05 -7.48
N GLY A 267 14.62 -2.76 -7.13
CA GLY A 267 14.59 -2.35 -5.72
C GLY A 267 13.22 -2.53 -5.07
N ILE A 268 13.23 -2.85 -3.78
CA ILE A 268 12.11 -2.63 -2.87
C ILE A 268 12.43 -1.32 -2.14
N HIS A 269 11.55 -0.34 -2.25
CA HIS A 269 11.77 1.00 -1.73
C HIS A 269 10.67 1.42 -0.76
N ALA A 270 11.05 2.14 0.28
CA ALA A 270 10.13 3.02 0.99
C ALA A 270 10.23 4.41 0.41
N VAL A 271 9.11 5.02 0.08
CA VAL A 271 9.03 6.41 -0.35
C VAL A 271 8.23 7.22 0.64
N PHE A 272 8.68 8.44 0.94
CA PHE A 272 8.04 9.32 1.92
C PHE A 272 8.29 10.79 1.57
N PRO A 273 7.41 11.71 2.01
CA PRO A 273 7.59 13.14 1.76
C PRO A 273 8.89 13.67 2.36
N GLN A 274 9.59 14.54 1.63
CA GLN A 274 10.75 15.25 2.15
C GLN A 274 10.28 16.21 3.24
N ARG A 275 10.64 15.92 4.49
CA ARG A 275 10.34 16.78 5.65
C ARG A 275 11.64 17.15 6.35
N ARG A 276 11.70 18.38 6.92
CA ARG A 276 12.85 18.81 7.71
C ARG A 276 13.17 17.85 8.87
N HIS A 277 12.13 17.27 9.45
CA HIS A 277 12.23 16.25 10.50
C HIS A 277 11.24 15.11 10.18
N LEU A 278 11.79 13.93 9.92
CA LEU A 278 10.97 12.72 9.76
C LEU A 278 10.50 12.29 11.15
N PRO A 279 9.17 12.09 11.37
CA PRO A 279 8.66 11.64 12.66
C PRO A 279 9.35 10.34 13.12
N LEU A 280 9.63 10.25 14.42
CA LEU A 280 10.38 9.11 14.97
C LEU A 280 9.72 7.77 14.67
N ARG A 281 8.38 7.66 14.75
CA ARG A 281 7.64 6.45 14.41
C ARG A 281 7.84 6.00 12.96
N VAL A 282 7.92 6.96 12.02
CA VAL A 282 8.18 6.66 10.60
C VAL A 282 9.59 6.12 10.43
N ARG A 283 10.58 6.81 11.00
CA ARG A 283 11.99 6.40 10.94
C ARG A 283 12.18 5.00 11.52
N LEU A 284 11.66 4.73 12.72
CA LEU A 284 11.81 3.43 13.36
C LEU A 284 11.11 2.30 12.57
N PHE A 285 9.95 2.59 11.98
CA PHE A 285 9.28 1.61 11.12
C PHE A 285 10.08 1.29 9.86
N LEU A 286 10.64 2.32 9.20
CA LEU A 286 11.48 2.13 8.02
C LEU A 286 12.79 1.39 8.36
N ASP A 287 13.42 1.71 9.49
CA ASP A 287 14.61 1.01 9.99
C ASP A 287 14.31 -0.45 10.32
N PHE A 288 13.16 -0.72 10.93
CA PHE A 288 12.68 -2.07 11.22
C PHE A 288 12.46 -2.88 9.93
N LEU A 289 11.78 -2.33 8.93
CA LEU A 289 11.62 -2.99 7.62
C LEU A 289 12.96 -3.21 6.93
N LYS A 290 13.85 -2.20 6.94
CA LYS A 290 15.18 -2.31 6.33
C LYS A 290 16.03 -3.40 6.99
N HIS A 291 15.99 -3.48 8.32
CA HIS A 291 16.69 -4.55 9.06
C HIS A 291 16.13 -5.93 8.70
N THR A 292 14.80 -6.06 8.68
CA THR A 292 14.12 -7.32 8.38
C THR A 292 14.41 -7.79 6.97
N TYR A 293 14.25 -6.91 5.97
CA TYR A 293 14.45 -7.27 4.57
C TYR A 293 15.94 -7.40 4.18
N GLY A 294 16.84 -6.79 4.95
CA GLY A 294 18.28 -6.96 4.80
C GLY A 294 18.79 -8.31 5.28
N ASN A 295 17.98 -9.07 6.02
CA ASN A 295 18.34 -10.43 6.44
C ASN A 295 18.03 -11.42 5.30
N PRO A 296 19.04 -12.09 4.69
CA PRO A 296 18.79 -13.06 3.62
C PRO A 296 17.86 -14.20 4.03
N ALA A 297 17.88 -14.62 5.31
CA ALA A 297 17.03 -15.69 5.84
C ALA A 297 15.51 -15.31 5.85
N TYR A 298 15.19 -14.05 5.72
CA TYR A 298 13.79 -13.61 5.62
C TYR A 298 13.12 -14.03 4.30
N TRP A 299 13.90 -14.20 3.24
CA TRP A 299 13.41 -14.45 1.90
C TRP A 299 13.44 -15.94 1.48
N ILE A 300 13.80 -16.83 2.41
CA ILE A 300 13.91 -18.28 2.21
C ILE A 300 12.60 -18.99 2.58
#